data_6fa5db915397f88bed031596ee934a6d
#
_entry.id   6fa5db915397f88bed031596ee934a6d
#
_cell.length_a   1.000
_cell.length_b   1.000
_cell.length_c   1.000
_cell.angle_alpha   90.00
_cell.angle_beta   90.00
_cell.angle_gamma   90.00
#
_symmetry.space_group_name_H-M   'P 1'
#
loop_
_entity.id
_entity.type
_entity.pdbx_description
1 polymer ?
#
loop_
_entity_poly.entity_id
_entity_poly.type
_entity_poly.pdbx_seq_one_letter_code
_entity_poly.pdbx_strand_id
1 'polypeptide(L)'
;MNNKNNTKIEGDNQPLKLNYKRTFLIGFAFFGILLLWQVYDSWTPTFLTELFKEAMGAKTEEEVQYLVGIIMAMDNLAALIMLPVFGKLSDKTHTKIGKRMPYILVGTFICAIAFPFIPVLFHYHSLVGTIVMMLIVVFFAMMYRNPAVALMPDITPKPLRSKANGMINIMGYLGGACATLVGLVFVLSEYLGGSSSSNDLWATNQANIWIIESPFLIASILMIISALVLFFTIDENKLEKQLEPEMKRGEEEAEVEGKIADENQTMSKANKTMLLLILVAEFFWFMADNGISTFMGNYTQYHLMAKSSGNMINTIVGGAGSVIGFAVGGFIASKIGRKWTVSSGLIATITAYVVWTILTYVIPVTEPAAGQYNAFPIYIYFIWFIKGVGMSFVHANSLPMVLELCSAKKVGAFTGYYYASSMAAQTITPCLLGLLLLAPGFDFSILPVYALICAATSLAIFMFVKNIKTSKTKIKTGIEAIGGDD
;
A
#
# COMPACT_ATOMS: atom_id res chain seq x y z
N MET A 1 54.29 35.55 -14.17
CA MET A 1 53.28 36.39 -13.50
C MET A 1 51.94 36.06 -14.11
N ASN A 2 51.17 35.22 -13.48
CA ASN A 2 49.72 35.11 -13.74
C ASN A 2 49.11 34.41 -12.50
N ASN A 3 48.66 35.27 -11.61
CA ASN A 3 47.95 34.90 -10.39
C ASN A 3 46.49 34.58 -10.80
N LYS A 4 46.11 33.32 -10.94
CA LYS A 4 44.72 32.91 -11.02
C LYS A 4 44.18 32.84 -9.60
N ASN A 5 43.38 33.81 -9.25
CA ASN A 5 42.56 33.88 -8.06
C ASN A 5 41.75 32.62 -7.88
N ASN A 6 42.18 31.76 -6.94
CA ASN A 6 41.34 30.75 -6.31
C ASN A 6 40.50 31.46 -5.23
N THR A 7 39.40 32.07 -5.61
CA THR A 7 38.32 32.38 -4.67
C THR A 7 37.62 31.08 -4.32
N LYS A 8 38.15 30.38 -3.32
CA LYS A 8 37.38 29.38 -2.58
C LYS A 8 36.22 30.13 -1.92
N ILE A 9 35.02 29.80 -2.34
CA ILE A 9 33.78 30.23 -1.69
C ILE A 9 33.77 29.52 -0.33
N GLU A 10 34.12 30.24 0.71
CA GLU A 10 34.02 29.82 2.14
C GLU A 10 32.54 29.80 2.57
N GLY A 11 31.76 28.82 2.10
CA GLY A 11 30.36 28.67 2.46
C GLY A 11 29.88 27.23 2.39
N ASP A 12 30.72 26.30 1.92
CA ASP A 12 30.23 25.07 1.26
C ASP A 12 30.47 23.75 2.04
N ASN A 13 30.80 23.81 3.33
CA ASN A 13 31.14 22.61 4.11
C ASN A 13 30.10 22.20 5.17
N GLN A 14 28.92 22.83 5.22
CA GLN A 14 27.90 22.34 6.15
C GLN A 14 27.19 21.11 5.59
N PRO A 15 27.00 20.03 6.38
CA PRO A 15 26.30 18.85 5.93
C PRO A 15 24.85 19.19 5.53
N LEU A 16 24.36 18.60 4.45
CA LEU A 16 22.96 18.73 4.02
C LEU A 16 22.05 18.31 5.18
N LYS A 17 21.05 19.14 5.52
CA LYS A 17 20.12 18.87 6.61
C LYS A 17 18.69 18.78 6.08
N LEU A 18 17.96 17.74 6.51
CA LEU A 18 16.55 17.60 6.17
C LEU A 18 15.71 18.64 6.92
N ASN A 19 14.87 19.35 6.18
CA ASN A 19 13.86 20.22 6.79
C ASN A 19 12.62 19.40 7.15
N TYR A 20 12.60 18.92 8.41
CA TYR A 20 11.52 18.06 8.92
C TYR A 20 10.14 18.71 8.82
N LYS A 21 10.01 20.02 9.07
CA LYS A 21 8.72 20.72 8.98
C LYS A 21 8.18 20.69 7.55
N ARG A 22 9.02 20.99 6.56
CA ARG A 22 8.64 20.94 5.15
C ARG A 22 8.26 19.52 4.73
N THR A 23 9.09 18.54 5.10
CA THR A 23 8.83 17.13 4.76
C THR A 23 7.53 16.63 5.39
N PHE A 24 7.23 17.01 6.63
CA PHE A 24 5.97 16.70 7.29
C PHE A 24 4.77 17.30 6.53
N LEU A 25 4.87 18.55 6.07
CA LEU A 25 3.81 19.21 5.31
C LEU A 25 3.58 18.55 3.94
N ILE A 26 4.63 18.09 3.27
CA ILE A 26 4.50 17.27 2.04
C ILE A 26 3.78 15.95 2.34
N GLY A 27 3.99 15.39 3.52
CA GLY A 27 3.34 14.17 3.99
C GLY A 27 1.81 14.21 3.99
N PHE A 28 1.18 15.40 4.01
CA PHE A 28 -0.28 15.51 3.87
C PHE A 28 -0.81 14.97 2.54
N ALA A 29 -0.02 15.03 1.45
CA ALA A 29 -0.39 14.35 0.22
C ALA A 29 -0.52 12.84 0.40
N PHE A 30 0.42 12.22 1.12
CA PHE A 30 0.40 10.79 1.42
C PHE A 30 -0.70 10.42 2.42
N PHE A 31 -0.97 11.28 3.39
CA PHE A 31 -2.11 11.12 4.29
C PHE A 31 -3.42 10.97 3.49
N GLY A 32 -3.69 11.88 2.54
CA GLY A 32 -4.90 11.81 1.70
C GLY A 32 -4.94 10.57 0.81
N ILE A 33 -3.80 10.15 0.25
CA ILE A 33 -3.71 8.94 -0.59
C ILE A 33 -4.07 7.69 0.21
N LEU A 34 -3.41 7.43 1.33
CA LEU A 34 -3.64 6.21 2.11
C LEU A 34 -4.99 6.23 2.86
N LEU A 35 -5.51 7.41 3.21
CA LEU A 35 -6.87 7.56 3.73
C LEU A 35 -7.91 7.09 2.71
N LEU A 36 -7.79 7.53 1.44
CA LEU A 36 -8.68 7.11 0.35
C LEU A 36 -8.65 5.59 0.18
N TRP A 37 -7.45 5.03 -0.04
CA TRP A 37 -7.29 3.61 -0.33
C TRP A 37 -7.78 2.73 0.82
N GLN A 38 -7.53 3.12 2.06
CA GLN A 38 -8.00 2.36 3.23
C GLN A 38 -9.53 2.29 3.31
N VAL A 39 -10.23 3.40 3.04
CA VAL A 39 -11.71 3.38 2.97
C VAL A 39 -12.17 2.56 1.77
N TYR A 40 -11.61 2.83 0.59
CA TYR A 40 -11.98 2.15 -0.65
C TYR A 40 -11.85 0.62 -0.51
N ASP A 41 -10.67 0.12 -0.14
CA ASP A 41 -10.39 -1.32 -0.04
C ASP A 41 -11.18 -2.02 1.08
N SER A 42 -11.54 -1.29 2.13
CA SER A 42 -12.29 -1.88 3.25
C SER A 42 -13.78 -2.06 2.97
N TRP A 43 -14.36 -1.29 2.05
CA TRP A 43 -15.82 -1.24 1.85
C TRP A 43 -16.25 -1.72 0.46
N THR A 44 -15.52 -1.36 -0.60
CA THR A 44 -15.97 -1.62 -1.97
C THR A 44 -16.05 -3.10 -2.36
N PRO A 45 -15.18 -4.02 -1.86
CA PRO A 45 -15.34 -5.44 -2.18
C PRO A 45 -16.69 -6.01 -1.71
N THR A 46 -17.14 -5.60 -0.51
CA THR A 46 -18.44 -6.04 0.03
C THR A 46 -19.59 -5.40 -0.74
N PHE A 47 -19.49 -4.10 -1.11
CA PHE A 47 -20.50 -3.45 -1.96
C PHE A 47 -20.67 -4.15 -3.30
N LEU A 48 -19.57 -4.49 -3.94
CA LEU A 48 -19.59 -5.22 -5.21
C LEU A 48 -20.18 -6.62 -5.04
N THR A 49 -19.85 -7.32 -3.95
CA THR A 49 -20.38 -8.65 -3.66
C THR A 49 -21.91 -8.63 -3.60
N GLU A 50 -22.49 -7.72 -2.81
CA GLU A 50 -23.95 -7.61 -2.66
C GLU A 50 -24.63 -7.21 -3.97
N LEU A 51 -24.08 -6.20 -4.67
CA LEU A 51 -24.66 -5.75 -5.95
C LEU A 51 -24.59 -6.80 -7.04
N PHE A 52 -23.47 -7.54 -7.17
CA PHE A 52 -23.38 -8.63 -8.15
C PHE A 52 -24.28 -9.80 -7.78
N LYS A 53 -24.38 -10.14 -6.47
CA LYS A 53 -25.28 -11.18 -5.99
C LYS A 53 -26.71 -10.88 -6.38
N GLU A 54 -27.17 -9.66 -6.14
CA GLU A 54 -28.50 -9.19 -6.52
C GLU A 54 -28.70 -9.20 -8.05
N ALA A 55 -27.78 -8.57 -8.80
CA ALA A 55 -27.89 -8.43 -10.25
C ALA A 55 -27.90 -9.77 -11.01
N MET A 56 -27.18 -10.77 -10.50
CA MET A 56 -27.08 -12.10 -11.11
C MET A 56 -28.06 -13.10 -10.53
N GLY A 57 -28.75 -12.77 -9.44
CA GLY A 57 -29.59 -13.72 -8.71
C GLY A 57 -28.78 -14.89 -8.14
N ALA A 58 -27.50 -14.64 -7.77
CA ALA A 58 -26.61 -15.65 -7.22
C ALA A 58 -27.10 -16.13 -5.85
N LYS A 59 -26.93 -17.42 -5.58
CA LYS A 59 -27.39 -18.02 -4.32
C LYS A 59 -26.40 -17.79 -3.17
N THR A 60 -25.12 -17.73 -3.50
CA THR A 60 -24.05 -17.52 -2.52
C THR A 60 -23.15 -16.38 -2.95
N GLU A 61 -22.43 -15.82 -2.00
CA GLU A 61 -21.49 -14.73 -2.22
C GLU A 61 -20.26 -15.15 -3.02
N GLU A 62 -19.86 -16.42 -2.91
CA GLU A 62 -18.72 -17.00 -3.62
C GLU A 62 -18.93 -17.00 -5.15
N GLU A 63 -20.17 -17.22 -5.61
CA GLU A 63 -20.51 -17.26 -7.03
C GLU A 63 -20.15 -15.97 -7.79
N VAL A 64 -20.03 -14.85 -7.10
CA VAL A 64 -19.76 -13.53 -7.70
C VAL A 64 -18.35 -13.01 -7.45
N GLN A 65 -17.52 -13.69 -6.63
CA GLN A 65 -16.21 -13.17 -6.23
C GLN A 65 -15.23 -13.00 -7.41
N TYR A 66 -15.37 -13.74 -8.47
CA TYR A 66 -14.56 -13.56 -9.67
C TYR A 66 -14.81 -12.19 -10.34
N LEU A 67 -16.04 -11.71 -10.32
CA LEU A 67 -16.39 -10.37 -10.83
C LEU A 67 -15.85 -9.28 -9.90
N VAL A 68 -16.04 -9.46 -8.59
CA VAL A 68 -15.45 -8.57 -7.57
C VAL A 68 -13.93 -8.49 -7.78
N GLY A 69 -13.26 -9.65 -7.94
CA GLY A 69 -11.82 -9.72 -8.18
C GLY A 69 -11.39 -9.01 -9.47
N ILE A 70 -12.15 -9.13 -10.55
CA ILE A 70 -11.86 -8.41 -11.81
C ILE A 70 -11.98 -6.90 -11.62
N ILE A 71 -13.04 -6.41 -10.98
CA ILE A 71 -13.20 -4.96 -10.74
C ILE A 71 -12.09 -4.43 -9.83
N MET A 72 -11.76 -5.13 -8.74
CA MET A 72 -10.68 -4.74 -7.82
C MET A 72 -9.28 -4.83 -8.46
N ALA A 73 -9.09 -5.65 -9.47
CA ALA A 73 -7.83 -5.71 -10.21
C ALA A 73 -7.67 -4.57 -11.22
N MET A 74 -8.79 -3.95 -11.66
CA MET A 74 -8.76 -2.87 -12.65
C MET A 74 -8.06 -1.61 -12.14
N ASP A 75 -8.13 -1.30 -10.84
CA ASP A 75 -7.42 -0.17 -10.23
C ASP A 75 -5.90 -0.38 -10.26
N ASN A 76 -5.39 -1.59 -10.00
CA ASN A 76 -3.98 -1.90 -10.14
C ASN A 76 -3.51 -1.85 -11.61
N LEU A 77 -4.34 -2.34 -12.54
CA LEU A 77 -4.06 -2.23 -13.98
C LEU A 77 -4.09 -0.77 -14.44
N ALA A 78 -5.06 0.02 -13.98
CA ALA A 78 -5.13 1.44 -14.23
C ALA A 78 -3.89 2.16 -13.69
N ALA A 79 -3.44 1.83 -12.47
CA ALA A 79 -2.22 2.37 -11.88
C ALA A 79 -0.99 2.12 -12.76
N LEU A 80 -0.82 0.89 -13.25
CA LEU A 80 0.31 0.50 -14.09
C LEU A 80 0.42 1.38 -15.36
N ILE A 81 -0.73 1.75 -15.95
CA ILE A 81 -0.80 2.54 -17.18
C ILE A 81 -0.77 4.05 -16.86
N MET A 82 -1.57 4.49 -15.90
CA MET A 82 -1.85 5.91 -15.69
C MET A 82 -0.77 6.62 -14.87
N LEU A 83 -0.12 5.94 -13.91
CA LEU A 83 0.93 6.57 -13.10
C LEU A 83 2.10 7.10 -13.97
N PRO A 84 2.67 6.33 -14.92
CA PRO A 84 3.70 6.88 -15.81
C PRO A 84 3.19 8.00 -16.73
N VAL A 85 1.93 7.95 -17.17
CA VAL A 85 1.31 8.95 -18.02
C VAL A 85 1.21 10.28 -17.29
N PHE A 86 0.59 10.29 -16.09
CA PHE A 86 0.44 11.50 -15.30
C PHE A 86 1.77 12.01 -14.72
N GLY A 87 2.73 11.12 -14.45
CA GLY A 87 4.09 11.49 -14.12
C GLY A 87 4.73 12.33 -15.22
N LYS A 88 4.79 11.79 -16.44
CA LYS A 88 5.35 12.51 -17.60
C LYS A 88 4.58 13.80 -17.95
N LEU A 89 3.26 13.80 -17.77
CA LEU A 89 2.43 14.96 -18.05
C LEU A 89 2.73 16.08 -17.06
N SER A 90 2.82 15.76 -15.77
CA SER A 90 3.16 16.74 -14.74
C SER A 90 4.61 17.25 -14.86
N ASP A 91 5.56 16.42 -15.34
CA ASP A 91 6.94 16.86 -15.60
C ASP A 91 7.02 17.96 -16.68
N LYS A 92 6.12 17.91 -17.66
CA LYS A 92 6.05 18.88 -18.76
C LYS A 92 5.21 20.12 -18.45
N THR A 93 4.50 20.11 -17.35
CA THR A 93 3.60 21.20 -16.97
C THR A 93 4.37 22.30 -16.25
N HIS A 94 4.12 23.55 -16.66
CA HIS A 94 4.69 24.74 -16.03
C HIS A 94 3.57 25.71 -15.72
N THR A 95 3.25 25.88 -14.42
CA THR A 95 2.21 26.81 -13.98
C THR A 95 2.74 27.75 -12.89
N LYS A 96 1.94 28.78 -12.58
CA LYS A 96 2.28 29.73 -11.52
C LYS A 96 2.31 29.09 -10.13
N ILE A 97 1.64 27.96 -9.93
CA ILE A 97 1.55 27.22 -8.66
C ILE A 97 2.47 25.99 -8.62
N GLY A 98 3.28 25.76 -9.65
CA GLY A 98 4.20 24.63 -9.78
C GLY A 98 3.83 23.66 -10.89
N LYS A 99 4.61 22.59 -11.05
CA LYS A 99 4.38 21.53 -12.05
C LYS A 99 3.51 20.39 -11.51
N ARG A 100 3.59 20.08 -10.20
CA ARG A 100 2.87 18.98 -9.54
C ARG A 100 1.55 19.43 -8.94
N MET A 101 1.53 20.63 -8.36
CA MET A 101 0.40 21.16 -7.59
C MET A 101 -0.94 21.17 -8.36
N PRO A 102 -1.02 21.54 -9.66
CA PRO A 102 -2.28 21.51 -10.40
C PRO A 102 -2.93 20.12 -10.44
N TYR A 103 -2.12 19.08 -10.66
CA TYR A 103 -2.62 17.69 -10.70
C TYR A 103 -3.07 17.20 -9.33
N ILE A 104 -2.33 17.56 -8.28
CA ILE A 104 -2.68 17.22 -6.91
C ILE A 104 -4.01 17.86 -6.54
N LEU A 105 -4.19 19.15 -6.80
CA LEU A 105 -5.42 19.85 -6.46
C LEU A 105 -6.60 19.33 -7.26
N VAL A 106 -6.54 19.37 -8.60
CA VAL A 106 -7.66 18.98 -9.46
C VAL A 106 -8.02 17.51 -9.23
N GLY A 107 -7.02 16.62 -9.19
CA GLY A 107 -7.25 15.21 -8.95
C GLY A 107 -7.89 14.94 -7.58
N THR A 108 -7.36 15.55 -6.50
CA THR A 108 -7.91 15.37 -5.15
C THR A 108 -9.32 15.95 -5.03
N PHE A 109 -9.59 17.15 -5.56
CA PHE A 109 -10.92 17.77 -5.45
C PHE A 109 -11.98 16.96 -6.19
N ILE A 110 -11.73 16.55 -7.44
CA ILE A 110 -12.70 15.75 -8.20
C ILE A 110 -12.89 14.38 -7.56
N CYS A 111 -11.79 13.74 -7.14
CA CYS A 111 -11.84 12.45 -6.45
C CYS A 111 -12.66 12.57 -5.15
N ALA A 112 -12.40 13.57 -4.31
CA ALA A 112 -13.12 13.79 -3.06
C ALA A 112 -14.60 14.11 -3.25
N ILE A 113 -14.99 14.79 -4.34
CA ILE A 113 -16.39 15.01 -4.67
C ILE A 113 -17.06 13.70 -5.14
N ALA A 114 -16.37 12.92 -5.96
CA ALA A 114 -16.92 11.69 -6.53
C ALA A 114 -17.01 10.55 -5.48
N PHE A 115 -16.12 10.52 -4.50
CA PHE A 115 -15.96 9.40 -3.57
C PHE A 115 -17.22 9.07 -2.75
N PRO A 116 -17.97 10.05 -2.18
CA PRO A 116 -19.21 9.77 -1.44
C PRO A 116 -20.34 9.20 -2.29
N PHE A 117 -20.28 9.36 -3.63
CA PHE A 117 -21.32 8.80 -4.49
C PHE A 117 -21.23 7.28 -4.63
N ILE A 118 -20.08 6.65 -4.30
CA ILE A 118 -19.97 5.20 -4.32
C ILE A 118 -20.98 4.56 -3.36
N PRO A 119 -20.99 4.86 -2.04
CA PRO A 119 -21.97 4.29 -1.12
C PRO A 119 -23.41 4.74 -1.41
N VAL A 120 -23.62 5.94 -1.95
CA VAL A 120 -24.96 6.42 -2.35
C VAL A 120 -25.52 5.53 -3.47
N LEU A 121 -24.74 5.27 -4.52
CA LEU A 121 -25.17 4.41 -5.63
C LEU A 121 -25.32 2.96 -5.21
N PHE A 122 -24.51 2.48 -4.27
CA PHE A 122 -24.69 1.19 -3.63
C PHE A 122 -26.05 1.12 -2.90
N HIS A 123 -26.37 2.14 -2.06
CA HIS A 123 -27.65 2.19 -1.34
C HIS A 123 -28.86 2.13 -2.27
N TYR A 124 -28.76 2.73 -3.47
CA TYR A 124 -29.82 2.69 -4.49
C TYR A 124 -29.72 1.48 -5.44
N HIS A 125 -29.02 0.42 -5.07
CA HIS A 125 -28.90 -0.85 -5.82
C HIS A 125 -28.40 -0.67 -7.27
N SER A 126 -27.60 0.37 -7.53
CA SER A 126 -27.10 0.67 -8.88
C SER A 126 -25.72 0.08 -9.12
N LEU A 127 -25.65 -1.19 -9.57
CA LEU A 127 -24.39 -1.85 -9.90
C LEU A 127 -23.55 -1.04 -10.91
N VAL A 128 -24.14 -0.70 -12.04
CA VAL A 128 -23.42 0.06 -13.09
C VAL A 128 -22.99 1.43 -12.60
N GLY A 129 -23.86 2.14 -11.87
CA GLY A 129 -23.53 3.43 -11.29
C GLY A 129 -22.37 3.36 -10.31
N THR A 130 -22.36 2.37 -9.41
CA THR A 130 -21.30 2.16 -8.45
C THR A 130 -19.97 1.88 -9.16
N ILE A 131 -19.93 0.97 -10.15
CA ILE A 131 -18.72 0.66 -10.92
C ILE A 131 -18.20 1.89 -11.68
N VAL A 132 -19.07 2.63 -12.35
CA VAL A 132 -18.69 3.86 -13.07
C VAL A 132 -18.09 4.88 -12.11
N MET A 133 -18.70 5.06 -10.93
CA MET A 133 -18.17 6.01 -9.93
C MET A 133 -16.83 5.55 -9.36
N MET A 134 -16.66 4.24 -9.11
CA MET A 134 -15.36 3.67 -8.72
C MET A 134 -14.29 3.95 -9.78
N LEU A 135 -14.59 3.77 -11.08
CA LEU A 135 -13.64 4.07 -12.16
C LEU A 135 -13.27 5.56 -12.22
N ILE A 136 -14.24 6.46 -11.99
CA ILE A 136 -13.99 7.90 -11.93
C ILE A 136 -13.06 8.21 -10.74
N VAL A 137 -13.34 7.68 -9.57
CA VAL A 137 -12.50 7.86 -8.37
C VAL A 137 -11.08 7.35 -8.63
N VAL A 138 -10.92 6.14 -9.17
CA VAL A 138 -9.62 5.55 -9.49
C VAL A 138 -8.86 6.41 -10.51
N PHE A 139 -9.54 6.88 -11.56
CA PHE A 139 -8.92 7.76 -12.57
C PHE A 139 -8.31 9.02 -11.94
N PHE A 140 -9.07 9.75 -11.14
CA PHE A 140 -8.59 10.97 -10.51
C PHE A 140 -7.63 10.69 -9.35
N ALA A 141 -7.76 9.56 -8.67
CA ALA A 141 -6.79 9.10 -7.68
C ALA A 141 -5.41 8.87 -8.34
N MET A 142 -5.34 8.22 -9.50
CA MET A 142 -4.09 8.01 -10.23
C MET A 142 -3.52 9.33 -10.80
N MET A 143 -4.41 10.27 -11.19
CA MET A 143 -4.00 11.58 -11.66
C MET A 143 -3.21 12.36 -10.61
N TYR A 144 -3.61 12.33 -9.33
CA TYR A 144 -2.92 13.09 -8.28
C TYR A 144 -1.82 12.29 -7.56
N ARG A 145 -1.93 10.95 -7.47
CA ARG A 145 -1.02 10.10 -6.70
C ARG A 145 0.43 10.25 -7.16
N ASN A 146 0.72 10.10 -8.46
CA ASN A 146 2.10 10.15 -8.94
C ASN A 146 2.74 11.54 -8.82
N PRO A 147 2.08 12.66 -9.20
CA PRO A 147 2.59 13.99 -8.90
C PRO A 147 2.83 14.24 -7.41
N ALA A 148 1.98 13.73 -6.53
CA ALA A 148 2.15 13.84 -5.08
C ALA A 148 3.39 13.09 -4.59
N VAL A 149 3.63 11.86 -5.08
CA VAL A 149 4.84 11.09 -4.77
C VAL A 149 6.09 11.78 -5.31
N ALA A 150 6.03 12.34 -6.52
CA ALA A 150 7.16 13.01 -7.16
C ALA A 150 7.52 14.37 -6.51
N LEU A 151 6.58 15.01 -5.81
CA LEU A 151 6.81 16.31 -5.17
C LEU A 151 7.94 16.25 -4.12
N MET A 152 8.04 15.19 -3.35
CA MET A 152 9.08 15.05 -2.32
C MET A 152 10.49 15.00 -2.92
N PRO A 153 10.82 14.13 -3.89
CA PRO A 153 12.15 14.10 -4.49
C PRO A 153 12.48 15.34 -5.32
N ASP A 154 11.47 16.08 -5.82
CA ASP A 154 11.70 17.32 -6.56
C ASP A 154 12.25 18.46 -5.69
N ILE A 155 12.00 18.42 -4.38
CA ILE A 155 12.43 19.45 -3.41
C ILE A 155 13.25 18.88 -2.25
N THR A 156 13.86 17.71 -2.44
CA THR A 156 14.71 17.06 -1.41
C THR A 156 15.99 16.54 -2.07
N PRO A 157 17.19 16.97 -1.60
CA PRO A 157 18.47 16.48 -2.10
C PRO A 157 18.61 14.96 -2.01
N LYS A 158 19.24 14.32 -3.01
CA LYS A 158 19.34 12.86 -3.12
C LYS A 158 19.78 12.14 -1.84
N PRO A 159 20.81 12.59 -1.08
CA PRO A 159 21.24 11.88 0.13
C PRO A 159 20.20 11.89 1.26
N LEU A 160 19.24 12.84 1.22
CA LEU A 160 18.22 13.01 2.25
C LEU A 160 16.87 12.35 1.89
N ARG A 161 16.68 11.89 0.66
CA ARG A 161 15.42 11.35 0.17
C ARG A 161 14.92 10.16 0.98
N SER A 162 15.81 9.28 1.41
CA SER A 162 15.43 8.13 2.22
C SER A 162 14.79 8.52 3.56
N LYS A 163 15.37 9.52 4.24
CA LYS A 163 14.79 10.04 5.50
C LYS A 163 13.47 10.77 5.26
N ALA A 164 13.38 11.53 4.17
CA ALA A 164 12.17 12.23 3.78
C ALA A 164 11.05 11.22 3.45
N ASN A 165 11.35 10.16 2.70
CA ASN A 165 10.40 9.12 2.35
C ASN A 165 9.84 8.43 3.60
N GLY A 166 10.70 8.05 4.55
CA GLY A 166 10.23 7.49 5.83
C GLY A 166 9.23 8.39 6.56
N MET A 167 9.44 9.71 6.52
CA MET A 167 8.56 10.66 7.20
C MET A 167 7.22 10.84 6.48
N ILE A 168 7.22 10.92 5.15
CA ILE A 168 5.96 11.05 4.39
C ILE A 168 5.12 9.78 4.47
N ASN A 169 5.75 8.59 4.51
CA ASN A 169 5.02 7.33 4.69
C ASN A 169 4.39 7.22 6.09
N ILE A 170 5.04 7.71 7.14
CA ILE A 170 4.40 7.82 8.47
C ILE A 170 3.10 8.63 8.38
N MET A 171 3.11 9.76 7.64
CA MET A 171 1.89 10.55 7.43
C MET A 171 0.83 9.78 6.66
N GLY A 172 1.23 8.99 5.67
CA GLY A 172 0.34 8.08 4.95
C GLY A 172 -0.30 7.05 5.89
N TYR A 173 0.48 6.37 6.71
CA TYR A 173 -0.05 5.41 7.70
C TYR A 173 -0.99 6.06 8.72
N LEU A 174 -0.77 7.32 9.09
CA LEU A 174 -1.72 8.08 9.91
C LEU A 174 -3.04 8.29 9.17
N GLY A 175 -3.02 8.54 7.86
CA GLY A 175 -4.22 8.60 7.02
C GLY A 175 -5.00 7.29 7.03
N GLY A 176 -4.32 6.17 6.79
CA GLY A 176 -4.90 4.83 6.87
C GLY A 176 -5.46 4.50 8.26
N ALA A 177 -4.75 4.88 9.33
CA ALA A 177 -5.23 4.71 10.70
C ALA A 177 -6.50 5.54 10.98
N CYS A 178 -6.57 6.79 10.50
CA CYS A 178 -7.79 7.60 10.60
C CYS A 178 -8.97 6.95 9.90
N ALA A 179 -8.79 6.42 8.68
CA ALA A 179 -9.82 5.68 7.96
C ALA A 179 -10.30 4.45 8.74
N THR A 180 -9.37 3.70 9.32
CA THR A 180 -9.69 2.52 10.13
C THR A 180 -10.47 2.88 11.39
N LEU A 181 -10.10 3.99 12.08
CA LEU A 181 -10.84 4.49 13.25
C LEU A 181 -12.27 4.91 12.88
N VAL A 182 -12.45 5.56 11.73
CA VAL A 182 -13.79 5.90 11.23
C VAL A 182 -14.60 4.63 10.97
N GLY A 183 -14.01 3.59 10.38
CA GLY A 183 -14.65 2.29 10.16
C GLY A 183 -15.02 1.52 11.44
N LEU A 184 -14.42 1.85 12.60
CA LEU A 184 -14.85 1.31 13.91
C LEU A 184 -16.13 1.98 14.42
N VAL A 185 -16.37 3.23 14.07
CA VAL A 185 -17.57 3.97 14.47
C VAL A 185 -18.74 3.66 13.54
N PHE A 186 -18.47 3.62 12.23
CA PHE A 186 -19.46 3.33 11.19
C PHE A 186 -19.27 1.91 10.71
N VAL A 187 -20.05 0.98 11.26
CA VAL A 187 -19.86 -0.45 11.08
C VAL A 187 -20.70 -0.97 9.91
N LEU A 188 -20.06 -1.40 8.82
CA LEU A 188 -20.72 -1.88 7.59
C LEU A 188 -21.73 -3.00 7.87
N SER A 189 -21.39 -3.93 8.74
CA SER A 189 -22.27 -5.04 9.11
C SER A 189 -23.60 -4.58 9.75
N GLU A 190 -23.63 -3.43 10.43
CA GLU A 190 -24.87 -2.85 10.96
C GLU A 190 -25.75 -2.27 9.85
N TYR A 191 -25.16 -1.80 8.76
CA TYR A 191 -25.91 -1.38 7.59
C TYR A 191 -26.54 -2.57 6.85
N LEU A 192 -25.82 -3.67 6.72
CA LEU A 192 -26.32 -4.88 6.05
C LEU A 192 -27.42 -5.61 6.88
N GLY A 193 -27.42 -5.49 8.20
CA GLY A 193 -28.54 -5.95 9.05
C GLY A 193 -28.42 -7.37 9.59
N GLY A 194 -27.26 -8.01 9.50
CA GLY A 194 -26.99 -9.34 10.03
C GLY A 194 -26.73 -10.39 8.95
N SER A 195 -26.18 -11.54 9.37
CA SER A 195 -25.75 -12.60 8.45
C SER A 195 -26.87 -13.50 7.95
N SER A 196 -28.09 -13.40 8.45
CA SER A 196 -29.20 -14.21 8.00
C SER A 196 -30.11 -13.44 7.05
N SER A 197 -30.38 -14.03 5.90
CA SER A 197 -31.14 -13.48 4.79
C SER A 197 -32.57 -12.96 5.12
N SER A 198 -33.10 -13.24 6.29
CA SER A 198 -34.42 -12.79 6.73
C SER A 198 -34.46 -11.36 7.30
N ASN A 199 -33.31 -10.76 7.63
CA ASN A 199 -33.20 -9.43 8.23
C ASN A 199 -32.18 -8.53 7.53
N ASP A 200 -31.97 -8.73 6.25
CA ASP A 200 -31.09 -7.89 5.44
C ASP A 200 -31.73 -6.50 5.29
N LEU A 201 -31.26 -5.54 6.10
CA LEU A 201 -31.79 -4.18 6.12
C LEU A 201 -31.52 -3.47 4.80
N TRP A 202 -30.41 -3.77 4.15
CA TRP A 202 -30.04 -3.18 2.87
C TRP A 202 -30.99 -3.68 1.77
N ALA A 203 -31.23 -4.97 1.67
CA ALA A 203 -32.13 -5.56 0.68
C ALA A 203 -33.60 -5.09 0.84
N THR A 204 -33.99 -4.74 2.07
CA THR A 204 -35.34 -4.22 2.35
C THR A 204 -35.44 -2.70 2.29
N ASN A 205 -34.36 -1.99 1.90
CA ASN A 205 -34.25 -0.51 1.89
C ASN A 205 -34.54 0.15 3.26
N GLN A 206 -34.33 -0.55 4.36
CA GLN A 206 -34.49 -0.01 5.73
C GLN A 206 -33.14 0.40 6.34
N ALA A 207 -32.03 0.18 5.64
CA ALA A 207 -30.71 0.48 6.12
C ALA A 207 -30.47 2.01 6.18
N ASN A 208 -29.80 2.46 7.23
CA ASN A 208 -29.44 3.87 7.38
C ASN A 208 -28.21 4.21 6.54
N ILE A 209 -28.40 4.93 5.45
CA ILE A 209 -27.34 5.34 4.51
C ILE A 209 -26.16 6.03 5.21
N TRP A 210 -26.39 6.77 6.30
CA TRP A 210 -25.33 7.49 7.01
C TRP A 210 -24.24 6.57 7.55
N ILE A 211 -24.53 5.29 7.78
CA ILE A 211 -23.54 4.31 8.24
C ILE A 211 -22.46 4.07 7.18
N ILE A 212 -22.84 4.03 5.90
CA ILE A 212 -21.89 3.76 4.80
C ILE A 212 -21.39 5.04 4.15
N GLU A 213 -22.17 6.12 4.16
CA GLU A 213 -21.79 7.38 3.53
C GLU A 213 -20.79 8.17 4.38
N SER A 214 -20.94 8.16 5.71
CA SER A 214 -20.10 8.95 6.61
C SER A 214 -18.60 8.65 6.49
N PRO A 215 -18.13 7.40 6.37
CA PRO A 215 -16.69 7.12 6.15
C PRO A 215 -16.14 7.76 4.88
N PHE A 216 -16.90 7.74 3.80
CA PHE A 216 -16.50 8.32 2.52
C PHE A 216 -16.52 9.86 2.57
N LEU A 217 -17.54 10.45 3.21
CA LEU A 217 -17.62 11.91 3.42
C LEU A 217 -16.49 12.43 4.30
N ILE A 218 -16.21 11.76 5.43
CA ILE A 218 -15.11 12.14 6.32
C ILE A 218 -13.78 12.03 5.58
N ALA A 219 -13.56 10.96 4.84
CA ALA A 219 -12.35 10.79 4.03
C ALA A 219 -12.23 11.91 2.98
N SER A 220 -13.30 12.24 2.29
CA SER A 220 -13.34 13.33 1.30
C SER A 220 -12.99 14.68 1.90
N ILE A 221 -13.57 15.01 3.05
CA ILE A 221 -13.28 16.26 3.76
C ILE A 221 -11.81 16.32 4.19
N LEU A 222 -11.29 15.24 4.77
CA LEU A 222 -9.89 15.17 5.19
C LEU A 222 -8.91 15.22 4.01
N MET A 223 -9.26 14.62 2.86
CA MET A 223 -8.49 14.74 1.62
C MET A 223 -8.43 16.18 1.12
N ILE A 224 -9.58 16.88 1.10
CA ILE A 224 -9.62 18.30 0.71
C ILE A 224 -8.79 19.14 1.67
N ILE A 225 -8.93 18.94 2.99
CA ILE A 225 -8.12 19.65 3.99
C ILE A 225 -6.63 19.39 3.75
N SER A 226 -6.24 18.14 3.50
CA SER A 226 -4.85 17.76 3.23
C SER A 226 -4.30 18.45 1.97
N ALA A 227 -5.07 18.50 0.89
CA ALA A 227 -4.69 19.20 -0.34
C ALA A 227 -4.58 20.72 -0.13
N LEU A 228 -5.49 21.33 0.65
CA LEU A 228 -5.45 22.75 0.99
C LEU A 228 -4.24 23.07 1.89
N VAL A 229 -3.97 22.25 2.91
CA VAL A 229 -2.76 22.41 3.74
C VAL A 229 -1.51 22.39 2.86
N LEU A 230 -1.41 21.43 1.95
CA LEU A 230 -0.27 21.34 1.04
C LEU A 230 -0.17 22.60 0.15
N PHE A 231 -1.29 23.03 -0.45
CA PHE A 231 -1.33 24.20 -1.33
C PHE A 231 -0.91 25.49 -0.64
N PHE A 232 -1.39 25.75 0.57
CA PHE A 232 -1.07 26.98 1.29
C PHE A 232 0.32 26.98 1.95
N THR A 233 0.93 25.80 2.14
CA THR A 233 2.20 25.69 2.85
C THR A 233 3.41 25.42 1.96
N ILE A 234 3.20 24.81 0.76
CA ILE A 234 4.26 24.41 -0.16
C ILE A 234 4.15 25.22 -1.44
N ASP A 235 5.02 26.22 -1.58
CA ASP A 235 5.22 26.94 -2.84
C ASP A 235 6.32 26.22 -3.64
N GLU A 236 5.89 25.36 -4.58
CA GLU A 236 6.76 24.50 -5.38
C GLU A 236 7.79 25.33 -6.16
N ASN A 237 7.35 26.39 -6.86
CA ASN A 237 8.22 27.22 -7.69
C ASN A 237 9.28 27.98 -6.88
N LYS A 238 8.91 28.48 -5.70
CA LYS A 238 9.83 29.18 -4.81
C LYS A 238 10.84 28.22 -4.19
N LEU A 239 10.38 27.04 -3.76
CA LEU A 239 11.24 26.02 -3.17
C LEU A 239 12.22 25.44 -4.19
N GLU A 240 11.81 25.19 -5.44
CA GLU A 240 12.67 24.70 -6.51
C GLU A 240 13.84 25.64 -6.72
N LYS A 241 13.58 26.96 -6.80
CA LYS A 241 14.62 27.98 -6.95
C LYS A 241 15.53 28.12 -5.72
N GLN A 242 14.94 28.08 -4.51
CA GLN A 242 15.70 28.22 -3.26
C GLN A 242 16.61 27.02 -2.99
N LEU A 243 16.19 25.84 -3.40
CA LEU A 243 16.91 24.59 -3.12
C LEU A 243 17.82 24.15 -4.26
N GLU A 244 17.83 24.86 -5.39
CA GLU A 244 18.67 24.51 -6.54
C GLU A 244 20.16 24.28 -6.17
N PRO A 245 20.81 25.11 -5.31
CA PRO A 245 22.18 24.87 -4.89
C PRO A 245 22.35 23.58 -4.07
N GLU A 246 21.40 23.32 -3.12
CA GLU A 246 21.42 22.11 -2.29
C GLU A 246 21.14 20.85 -3.13
N MET A 247 20.25 20.96 -4.13
CA MET A 247 19.93 19.88 -5.06
C MET A 247 21.14 19.50 -5.92
N LYS A 248 21.82 20.48 -6.51
CA LYS A 248 23.07 20.27 -7.29
C LYS A 248 24.14 19.62 -6.45
N ARG A 249 24.38 20.14 -5.24
CA ARG A 249 25.32 19.56 -4.31
C ARG A 249 24.96 18.12 -3.94
N GLY A 250 23.69 17.83 -3.65
CA GLY A 250 23.23 16.48 -3.37
C GLY A 250 23.37 15.53 -4.58
N GLU A 251 23.32 16.05 -5.80
CA GLU A 251 23.62 15.28 -7.01
C GLU A 251 25.11 14.95 -7.12
N GLU A 252 25.98 15.93 -6.87
CA GLU A 252 27.44 15.77 -6.88
C GLU A 252 27.89 14.77 -5.80
N GLU A 253 27.37 14.90 -4.56
CA GLU A 253 27.65 13.94 -3.48
C GLU A 253 27.22 12.51 -3.85
N ALA A 254 26.03 12.35 -4.44
CA ALA A 254 25.54 11.05 -4.90
C ALA A 254 26.34 10.48 -6.09
N GLU A 255 26.85 11.33 -6.99
CA GLU A 255 27.70 10.91 -8.09
C GLU A 255 29.09 10.45 -7.62
N VAL A 256 29.65 11.12 -6.62
CA VAL A 256 30.93 10.71 -6.02
C VAL A 256 30.77 9.34 -5.33
N GLU A 257 29.70 9.15 -4.55
CA GLU A 257 29.38 7.86 -3.95
C GLU A 257 29.13 6.78 -5.04
N GLY A 258 28.41 7.14 -6.11
CA GLY A 258 28.16 6.25 -7.24
C GLY A 258 29.40 5.89 -8.04
N LYS A 259 30.36 6.79 -8.25
CA LYS A 259 31.62 6.51 -8.92
C LYS A 259 32.50 5.56 -8.11
N ILE A 260 32.49 5.67 -6.79
CA ILE A 260 33.21 4.75 -5.88
C ILE A 260 32.61 3.34 -5.95
N ALA A 261 31.28 3.23 -6.23
CA ALA A 261 30.58 1.95 -6.33
C ALA A 261 30.62 1.33 -7.77
N ASP A 262 30.91 2.12 -8.81
CA ASP A 262 30.65 1.79 -10.23
C ASP A 262 31.90 1.37 -11.02
N GLU A 263 33.04 1.06 -10.37
CA GLU A 263 34.18 0.49 -11.09
C GLU A 263 33.82 -0.86 -11.72
N ASN A 264 33.34 -0.78 -12.99
CA ASN A 264 33.25 -1.89 -13.95
C ASN A 264 32.49 -3.17 -13.54
N GLN A 265 31.17 -3.10 -13.34
CA GLN A 265 30.38 -4.34 -13.30
C GLN A 265 29.29 -4.43 -14.36
N THR A 266 29.61 -5.10 -15.47
CA THR A 266 28.59 -5.80 -16.26
C THR A 266 27.93 -6.82 -15.34
N MET A 267 26.58 -6.75 -15.23
CA MET A 267 25.81 -7.63 -14.36
C MET A 267 26.12 -9.11 -14.66
N SER A 268 26.70 -9.82 -13.71
CA SER A 268 27.05 -11.23 -13.86
C SER A 268 25.79 -12.09 -14.06
N LYS A 269 25.92 -13.25 -14.72
CA LYS A 269 24.81 -14.21 -14.83
C LYS A 269 24.24 -14.58 -13.44
N ALA A 270 25.10 -14.68 -12.43
CA ALA A 270 24.70 -14.95 -11.05
C ALA A 270 23.79 -13.85 -10.48
N ASN A 271 24.13 -12.57 -10.70
CA ASN A 271 23.32 -11.45 -10.22
C ASN A 271 21.96 -11.36 -10.94
N LYS A 272 21.91 -11.69 -12.25
CA LYS A 272 20.63 -11.78 -12.98
C LYS A 272 19.72 -12.87 -12.41
N THR A 273 20.28 -14.03 -12.11
CA THR A 273 19.53 -15.13 -11.49
C THR A 273 19.04 -14.74 -10.09
N MET A 274 19.87 -14.07 -9.28
CA MET A 274 19.47 -13.59 -7.95
C MET A 274 18.36 -12.54 -8.04
N LEU A 275 18.47 -11.58 -8.96
CA LEU A 275 17.41 -10.61 -9.20
C LEU A 275 16.09 -11.33 -9.53
N LEU A 276 16.10 -12.24 -10.49
CA LEU A 276 14.92 -12.99 -10.88
C LEU A 276 14.31 -13.77 -9.70
N LEU A 277 15.13 -14.44 -8.90
CA LEU A 277 14.67 -15.17 -7.72
C LEU A 277 14.02 -14.26 -6.67
N ILE A 278 14.59 -13.06 -6.43
CA ILE A 278 14.01 -12.10 -5.51
C ILE A 278 12.68 -11.58 -6.06
N LEU A 279 12.60 -11.19 -7.35
CA LEU A 279 11.39 -10.68 -7.96
C LEU A 279 10.26 -11.74 -8.00
N VAL A 280 10.60 -13.01 -8.27
CA VAL A 280 9.58 -14.09 -8.25
C VAL A 280 9.14 -14.39 -6.81
N ALA A 281 10.06 -14.41 -5.83
CA ALA A 281 9.67 -14.54 -4.43
C ALA A 281 8.78 -13.38 -3.98
N GLU A 282 9.13 -12.16 -4.38
CA GLU A 282 8.35 -10.94 -4.15
C GLU A 282 6.92 -11.06 -4.71
N PHE A 283 6.79 -11.47 -5.94
CA PHE A 283 5.50 -11.71 -6.57
C PHE A 283 4.60 -12.58 -5.68
N PHE A 284 5.12 -13.68 -5.14
CA PHE A 284 4.32 -14.59 -4.31
C PHE A 284 3.98 -14.03 -2.93
N TRP A 285 4.88 -13.28 -2.24
CA TRP A 285 4.45 -12.69 -0.95
C TRP A 285 3.45 -11.55 -1.14
N PHE A 286 3.56 -10.77 -2.25
CA PHE A 286 2.52 -9.80 -2.59
C PHE A 286 1.20 -10.45 -2.98
N MET A 287 1.21 -11.63 -3.61
CA MET A 287 -0.02 -12.41 -3.82
C MET A 287 -0.68 -12.77 -2.49
N ALA A 288 0.08 -13.25 -1.51
CA ALA A 288 -0.45 -13.58 -0.19
C ALA A 288 -1.06 -12.36 0.50
N ASP A 289 -0.33 -11.23 0.52
CA ASP A 289 -0.75 -10.02 1.21
C ASP A 289 -1.96 -9.34 0.53
N ASN A 290 -1.94 -9.26 -0.79
CA ASN A 290 -3.05 -8.68 -1.56
C ASN A 290 -4.32 -9.54 -1.49
N GLY A 291 -4.22 -10.88 -1.54
CA GLY A 291 -5.37 -11.76 -1.36
C GLY A 291 -6.08 -11.51 -0.03
N ILE A 292 -5.31 -11.35 1.03
CA ILE A 292 -5.83 -10.99 2.35
C ILE A 292 -6.45 -9.60 2.34
N SER A 293 -5.74 -8.60 1.82
CA SER A 293 -6.23 -7.21 1.81
C SER A 293 -7.57 -7.08 1.10
N THR A 294 -7.72 -7.75 -0.05
CA THR A 294 -8.94 -7.69 -0.86
C THR A 294 -10.11 -8.45 -0.23
N PHE A 295 -9.86 -9.65 0.31
CA PHE A 295 -10.96 -10.56 0.69
C PHE A 295 -11.17 -10.72 2.20
N MET A 296 -10.35 -10.09 3.05
CA MET A 296 -10.51 -10.23 4.51
C MET A 296 -11.83 -9.61 5.02
N GLY A 297 -12.32 -8.55 4.38
CA GLY A 297 -13.63 -7.98 4.66
C GLY A 297 -14.74 -9.01 4.43
N ASN A 298 -14.74 -9.61 3.25
CA ASN A 298 -15.71 -10.65 2.87
C ASN A 298 -15.55 -11.93 3.72
N TYR A 299 -14.33 -12.36 4.01
CA TYR A 299 -14.07 -13.45 4.96
C TYR A 299 -14.67 -13.17 6.34
N THR A 300 -14.52 -11.94 6.85
CA THR A 300 -15.10 -11.54 8.12
C THR A 300 -16.64 -11.56 8.08
N GLN A 301 -17.21 -11.01 7.01
CA GLN A 301 -18.66 -10.84 6.87
C GLN A 301 -19.36 -12.17 6.59
N TYR A 302 -18.86 -12.96 5.64
CA TYR A 302 -19.58 -14.12 5.11
C TYR A 302 -19.11 -15.46 5.69
N HIS A 303 -17.81 -15.63 5.99
CA HIS A 303 -17.32 -16.87 6.59
C HIS A 303 -17.38 -16.84 8.12
N LEU A 304 -16.82 -15.81 8.75
CA LEU A 304 -16.87 -15.68 10.21
C LEU A 304 -18.24 -15.22 10.71
N MET A 305 -19.06 -14.66 9.85
CA MET A 305 -20.34 -14.01 10.20
C MET A 305 -20.16 -13.04 11.38
N ALA A 306 -19.03 -12.30 11.36
CA ALA A 306 -18.61 -11.42 12.44
C ALA A 306 -18.76 -9.94 12.05
N LYS A 307 -18.86 -9.07 13.05
CA LYS A 307 -18.93 -7.62 12.81
C LYS A 307 -17.69 -7.13 12.08
N SER A 308 -17.90 -6.30 11.06
CA SER A 308 -16.81 -5.68 10.27
C SER A 308 -15.85 -4.81 11.11
N SER A 309 -16.31 -4.29 12.27
CA SER A 309 -15.46 -3.62 13.25
C SER A 309 -14.31 -4.50 13.76
N GLY A 310 -14.50 -5.82 13.84
CA GLY A 310 -13.44 -6.77 14.20
C GLY A 310 -12.30 -6.76 13.20
N ASN A 311 -12.59 -6.69 11.89
CA ASN A 311 -11.56 -6.56 10.86
C ASN A 311 -10.81 -5.20 10.95
N MET A 312 -11.51 -4.12 11.33
CA MET A 312 -10.86 -2.81 11.54
C MET A 312 -9.87 -2.86 12.72
N ILE A 313 -10.26 -3.47 13.85
CA ILE A 313 -9.35 -3.70 14.99
C ILE A 313 -8.17 -4.58 14.55
N ASN A 314 -8.43 -5.61 13.77
CA ASN A 314 -7.42 -6.50 13.22
C ASN A 314 -6.37 -5.73 12.39
N THR A 315 -6.79 -4.79 11.55
CA THR A 315 -5.91 -3.91 10.77
C THR A 315 -5.03 -3.05 11.69
N ILE A 316 -5.58 -2.48 12.77
CA ILE A 316 -4.81 -1.70 13.76
C ILE A 316 -3.76 -2.58 14.44
N VAL A 317 -4.13 -3.78 14.87
CA VAL A 317 -3.23 -4.72 15.55
C VAL A 317 -2.10 -5.16 14.62
N GLY A 318 -2.41 -5.47 13.36
CA GLY A 318 -1.41 -5.77 12.34
C GLY A 318 -0.46 -4.60 12.08
N GLY A 319 -1.01 -3.37 12.02
CA GLY A 319 -0.23 -2.14 11.90
C GLY A 319 0.72 -1.91 13.08
N ALA A 320 0.27 -2.16 14.31
CA ALA A 320 1.12 -2.10 15.50
C ALA A 320 2.27 -3.12 15.43
N GLY A 321 2.00 -4.35 14.99
CA GLY A 321 3.03 -5.35 14.70
C GLY A 321 4.03 -4.85 13.65
N SER A 322 3.54 -4.20 12.59
CA SER A 322 4.38 -3.65 11.53
C SER A 322 5.32 -2.55 12.03
N VAL A 323 4.83 -1.63 12.85
CA VAL A 323 5.66 -0.57 13.45
C VAL A 323 6.81 -1.17 14.29
N ILE A 324 6.51 -2.17 15.12
CA ILE A 324 7.53 -2.87 15.90
C ILE A 324 8.52 -3.59 14.98
N GLY A 325 8.01 -4.27 13.95
CA GLY A 325 8.83 -4.98 12.98
C GLY A 325 9.78 -4.05 12.22
N PHE A 326 9.35 -2.91 11.75
CA PHE A 326 10.22 -1.91 11.10
C PHE A 326 11.28 -1.36 12.06
N ALA A 327 10.90 -1.07 13.31
CA ALA A 327 11.85 -0.56 14.31
C ALA A 327 12.98 -1.56 14.63
N VAL A 328 12.65 -2.86 14.69
CA VAL A 328 13.60 -3.92 15.08
C VAL A 328 14.29 -4.56 13.86
N GLY A 329 13.62 -4.60 12.70
CA GLY A 329 14.07 -5.28 11.50
C GLY A 329 15.43 -4.80 10.98
N GLY A 330 15.68 -3.49 11.00
CA GLY A 330 16.98 -2.92 10.62
C GLY A 330 18.10 -3.35 11.55
N PHE A 331 17.85 -3.43 12.85
CA PHE A 331 18.81 -3.91 13.83
C PHE A 331 19.13 -5.41 13.65
N ILE A 332 18.10 -6.22 13.40
CA ILE A 332 18.27 -7.66 13.10
C ILE A 332 19.06 -7.82 11.80
N ALA A 333 18.74 -7.08 10.74
CA ALA A 333 19.43 -7.14 9.47
C ALA A 333 20.93 -6.77 9.58
N SER A 334 21.29 -5.88 10.50
CA SER A 334 22.70 -5.54 10.76
C SER A 334 23.49 -6.70 11.39
N LYS A 335 22.82 -7.58 12.15
CA LYS A 335 23.45 -8.71 12.84
C LYS A 335 23.51 -9.98 12.01
N ILE A 336 22.40 -10.38 11.41
CA ILE A 336 22.28 -11.67 10.70
C ILE A 336 22.29 -11.53 9.16
N GLY A 337 22.25 -10.28 8.66
CA GLY A 337 22.18 -9.97 7.24
C GLY A 337 20.76 -9.97 6.68
N ARG A 338 20.55 -9.26 5.57
CA ARG A 338 19.21 -9.01 4.99
C ARG A 338 18.52 -10.30 4.56
N LYS A 339 19.22 -11.23 3.91
CA LYS A 339 18.65 -12.53 3.50
C LYS A 339 17.98 -13.24 4.67
N TRP A 340 18.69 -13.40 5.77
CA TRP A 340 18.17 -14.14 6.93
C TRP A 340 17.06 -13.36 7.66
N THR A 341 17.09 -12.02 7.62
CA THR A 341 16.02 -11.20 8.15
C THR A 341 14.74 -11.35 7.34
N VAL A 342 14.81 -11.31 6.01
CA VAL A 342 13.65 -11.59 5.13
C VAL A 342 13.15 -13.02 5.35
N SER A 343 14.05 -14.00 5.40
CA SER A 343 13.65 -15.40 5.64
C SER A 343 12.95 -15.58 6.99
N SER A 344 13.46 -14.96 8.05
CA SER A 344 12.83 -15.03 9.38
C SER A 344 11.45 -14.34 9.39
N GLY A 345 11.30 -13.24 8.66
CA GLY A 345 10.01 -12.56 8.45
C GLY A 345 9.00 -13.46 7.74
N LEU A 346 9.42 -14.10 6.63
CA LEU A 346 8.55 -15.05 5.91
C LEU A 346 8.19 -16.27 6.78
N ILE A 347 9.15 -16.82 7.54
CA ILE A 347 8.87 -17.94 8.46
C ILE A 347 7.84 -17.53 9.53
N ALA A 348 7.98 -16.36 10.14
CA ALA A 348 7.01 -15.86 11.11
C ALA A 348 5.61 -15.69 10.49
N THR A 349 5.54 -15.12 9.29
CA THR A 349 4.29 -14.95 8.54
C THR A 349 3.65 -16.30 8.16
N ILE A 350 4.45 -17.26 7.67
CA ILE A 350 3.98 -18.61 7.35
C ILE A 350 3.46 -19.31 8.61
N THR A 351 4.17 -19.20 9.74
CA THR A 351 3.70 -19.77 11.01
C THR A 351 2.35 -19.19 11.42
N ALA A 352 2.17 -17.87 11.28
CA ALA A 352 0.90 -17.21 11.50
C ALA A 352 -0.21 -17.76 10.58
N TYR A 353 0.07 -17.94 9.30
CA TYR A 353 -0.90 -18.48 8.33
C TYR A 353 -1.19 -19.96 8.53
N VAL A 354 -0.24 -20.78 8.97
CA VAL A 354 -0.46 -22.19 9.37
C VAL A 354 -1.45 -22.23 10.53
N VAL A 355 -1.19 -21.43 11.58
CA VAL A 355 -2.10 -21.36 12.74
C VAL A 355 -3.48 -20.88 12.31
N TRP A 356 -3.57 -19.85 11.48
CA TRP A 356 -4.83 -19.36 10.95
C TRP A 356 -5.58 -20.44 10.18
N THR A 357 -4.90 -21.14 9.26
CA THR A 357 -5.49 -22.25 8.49
C THR A 357 -6.02 -23.35 9.40
N ILE A 358 -5.21 -23.81 10.34
CA ILE A 358 -5.63 -24.87 11.28
C ILE A 358 -6.87 -24.44 12.07
N LEU A 359 -6.85 -23.23 12.64
CA LEU A 359 -7.96 -22.73 13.45
C LEU A 359 -9.23 -22.50 12.63
N THR A 360 -9.11 -22.10 11.35
CA THR A 360 -10.26 -21.96 10.44
C THR A 360 -11.00 -23.27 10.23
N TYR A 361 -10.28 -24.41 10.14
CA TYR A 361 -10.92 -25.72 9.93
C TYR A 361 -11.22 -26.50 11.22
N VAL A 362 -10.57 -26.17 12.32
CA VAL A 362 -10.77 -26.87 13.61
C VAL A 362 -11.89 -26.22 14.42
N ILE A 363 -12.01 -24.89 14.35
CA ILE A 363 -13.05 -24.16 15.11
C ILE A 363 -14.26 -23.97 14.19
N PRO A 364 -15.37 -24.67 14.42
CA PRO A 364 -16.56 -24.49 13.61
C PRO A 364 -17.15 -23.10 13.84
N VAL A 365 -17.49 -22.42 12.77
CA VAL A 365 -18.25 -21.17 12.82
C VAL A 365 -19.73 -21.56 12.95
N THR A 366 -20.37 -21.08 14.01
CA THR A 366 -21.81 -21.32 14.23
C THR A 366 -22.60 -20.17 13.59
N GLU A 367 -23.74 -20.50 13.01
CA GLU A 367 -24.66 -19.46 12.52
C GLU A 367 -25.17 -18.63 13.71
N PRO A 368 -25.02 -17.30 13.67
CA PRO A 368 -25.55 -16.44 14.72
C PRO A 368 -27.09 -16.39 14.64
N ALA A 369 -27.74 -16.00 15.74
CA ALA A 369 -29.17 -15.75 15.71
C ALA A 369 -29.53 -14.67 14.68
N ALA A 370 -30.75 -14.73 14.14
CA ALA A 370 -31.23 -13.78 13.14
C ALA A 370 -31.01 -12.31 13.57
N GLY A 371 -30.35 -11.53 12.70
CA GLY A 371 -30.00 -10.13 12.97
C GLY A 371 -28.82 -9.92 13.92
N GLN A 372 -28.07 -10.97 14.26
CA GLN A 372 -26.88 -10.89 15.09
C GLN A 372 -25.62 -11.26 14.30
N TYR A 373 -24.46 -10.94 14.87
CA TYR A 373 -23.14 -11.30 14.37
C TYR A 373 -22.36 -12.04 15.44
N ASN A 374 -21.50 -12.94 15.01
CA ASN A 374 -20.53 -13.56 15.89
C ASN A 374 -19.52 -12.55 16.42
N ALA A 375 -18.94 -12.83 17.59
CA ALA A 375 -17.77 -12.13 18.06
C ALA A 375 -16.58 -12.43 17.14
N PHE A 376 -15.83 -11.40 16.76
CA PHE A 376 -14.61 -11.59 15.96
C PHE A 376 -13.59 -12.42 16.76
N PRO A 377 -13.02 -13.50 16.18
CA PRO A 377 -12.16 -14.41 16.92
C PRO A 377 -10.87 -13.74 17.40
N ILE A 378 -10.64 -13.73 18.71
CA ILE A 378 -9.50 -13.05 19.34
C ILE A 378 -8.14 -13.57 18.84
N TYR A 379 -8.04 -14.84 18.46
CA TYR A 379 -6.82 -15.45 17.96
C TYR A 379 -6.35 -14.81 16.65
N ILE A 380 -7.26 -14.28 15.83
CA ILE A 380 -6.93 -13.61 14.58
C ILE A 380 -6.10 -12.34 14.85
N TYR A 381 -6.37 -11.59 15.91
CA TYR A 381 -5.58 -10.44 16.30
C TYR A 381 -4.10 -10.79 16.56
N PHE A 382 -3.85 -11.89 17.26
CA PHE A 382 -2.50 -12.38 17.50
C PHE A 382 -1.80 -12.81 16.21
N ILE A 383 -2.52 -13.47 15.30
CA ILE A 383 -2.02 -13.88 13.99
C ILE A 383 -1.62 -12.63 13.18
N TRP A 384 -2.47 -11.60 13.15
CA TRP A 384 -2.17 -10.35 12.44
C TRP A 384 -1.00 -9.57 13.04
N PHE A 385 -0.87 -9.59 14.34
CA PHE A 385 0.29 -8.99 14.99
C PHE A 385 1.61 -9.65 14.53
N ILE A 386 1.65 -10.98 14.57
CA ILE A 386 2.83 -11.74 14.12
C ILE A 386 3.08 -11.54 12.62
N LYS A 387 2.02 -11.59 11.80
CA LYS A 387 2.08 -11.28 10.36
C LYS A 387 2.65 -9.89 10.11
N GLY A 388 2.18 -8.89 10.84
CA GLY A 388 2.66 -7.51 10.74
C GLY A 388 4.16 -7.39 11.03
N VAL A 389 4.64 -8.00 12.12
CA VAL A 389 6.07 -8.05 12.44
C VAL A 389 6.87 -8.75 11.32
N GLY A 390 6.39 -9.93 10.88
CA GLY A 390 7.06 -10.73 9.86
C GLY A 390 7.17 -10.01 8.52
N MET A 391 6.07 -9.46 8.02
CA MET A 391 6.05 -8.75 6.73
C MET A 391 6.89 -7.47 6.75
N SER A 392 7.00 -6.79 7.90
CA SER A 392 7.87 -5.62 8.02
C SER A 392 9.35 -5.98 7.85
N PHE A 393 9.78 -7.16 8.30
CA PHE A 393 11.15 -7.64 8.04
C PHE A 393 11.39 -7.87 6.55
N VAL A 394 10.37 -8.36 5.84
CA VAL A 394 10.41 -8.56 4.39
C VAL A 394 10.50 -7.21 3.68
N HIS A 395 9.54 -6.32 3.89
CA HIS A 395 9.45 -5.04 3.18
C HIS A 395 10.66 -4.12 3.45
N ALA A 396 11.15 -4.04 4.68
CA ALA A 396 12.31 -3.21 5.01
C ALA A 396 13.61 -3.66 4.30
N ASN A 397 13.71 -4.91 3.86
CA ASN A 397 14.97 -5.48 3.38
C ASN A 397 14.94 -5.92 1.91
N SER A 398 13.75 -6.15 1.31
CA SER A 398 13.60 -6.71 -0.04
C SER A 398 14.09 -5.76 -1.13
N LEU A 399 13.55 -4.54 -1.21
CA LEU A 399 13.99 -3.54 -2.20
C LEU A 399 15.49 -3.20 -2.05
N PRO A 400 16.05 -2.95 -0.85
CA PRO A 400 17.47 -2.78 -0.69
C PRO A 400 18.32 -3.96 -1.24
N MET A 401 17.86 -5.21 -1.09
CA MET A 401 18.55 -6.37 -1.67
C MET A 401 18.56 -6.34 -3.20
N VAL A 402 17.47 -5.91 -3.83
CA VAL A 402 17.39 -5.73 -5.29
C VAL A 402 18.39 -4.65 -5.73
N LEU A 403 18.44 -3.52 -5.00
CA LEU A 403 19.32 -2.40 -5.33
C LEU A 403 20.81 -2.72 -5.11
N GLU A 404 21.17 -3.61 -4.20
CA GLU A 404 22.54 -4.10 -4.01
C GLU A 404 23.07 -4.92 -5.21
N LEU A 405 22.20 -5.41 -6.08
CA LEU A 405 22.56 -6.16 -7.28
C LEU A 405 22.87 -5.27 -8.49
N CYS A 406 22.55 -3.99 -8.43
CA CYS A 406 22.70 -3.07 -9.57
C CYS A 406 23.78 -2.01 -9.34
N SER A 407 24.26 -1.45 -10.45
CA SER A 407 25.07 -0.24 -10.42
C SER A 407 24.23 1.01 -10.19
N ALA A 408 24.82 2.08 -9.66
CA ALA A 408 24.15 3.34 -9.37
C ALA A 408 23.37 3.91 -10.59
N LYS A 409 23.83 3.67 -11.82
CA LYS A 409 23.16 4.08 -13.05
C LYS A 409 21.87 3.32 -13.35
N LYS A 410 21.65 2.14 -12.75
CA LYS A 410 20.52 1.25 -13.03
C LYS A 410 19.51 1.16 -11.89
N VAL A 411 19.69 1.93 -10.82
CA VAL A 411 18.81 1.94 -9.64
C VAL A 411 17.34 2.14 -10.03
N GLY A 412 17.04 3.13 -10.89
CA GLY A 412 15.66 3.37 -11.36
C GLY A 412 15.04 2.19 -12.11
N ALA A 413 15.83 1.49 -12.95
CA ALA A 413 15.33 0.32 -13.67
C ALA A 413 15.04 -0.86 -12.73
N PHE A 414 15.87 -1.09 -11.72
CA PHE A 414 15.70 -2.18 -10.76
C PHE A 414 14.55 -1.91 -9.78
N THR A 415 14.39 -0.67 -9.35
CA THR A 415 13.19 -0.22 -8.63
C THR A 415 11.93 -0.44 -9.48
N GLY A 416 12.00 -0.12 -10.79
CA GLY A 416 10.90 -0.37 -11.72
C GLY A 416 10.56 -1.86 -11.86
N TYR A 417 11.53 -2.77 -11.88
CA TYR A 417 11.27 -4.21 -11.90
C TYR A 417 10.62 -4.71 -10.61
N TYR A 418 11.05 -4.19 -9.46
CA TYR A 418 10.45 -4.49 -8.16
C TYR A 418 8.98 -4.08 -8.15
N TYR A 419 8.65 -2.84 -8.43
CA TYR A 419 7.25 -2.39 -8.46
C TYR A 419 6.42 -3.07 -9.55
N ALA A 420 7.00 -3.41 -10.71
CA ALA A 420 6.28 -4.15 -11.74
C ALA A 420 5.90 -5.57 -11.26
N SER A 421 6.79 -6.24 -10.51
CA SER A 421 6.51 -7.54 -9.92
C SER A 421 5.39 -7.46 -8.89
N SER A 422 5.45 -6.49 -7.97
CA SER A 422 4.41 -6.30 -6.95
C SER A 422 3.05 -5.94 -7.57
N MET A 423 3.01 -5.03 -8.55
CA MET A 423 1.78 -4.66 -9.24
C MET A 423 1.17 -5.82 -10.05
N ALA A 424 2.00 -6.65 -10.68
CA ALA A 424 1.53 -7.85 -11.36
C ALA A 424 0.86 -8.82 -10.36
N ALA A 425 1.45 -9.03 -9.20
CA ALA A 425 0.86 -9.84 -8.13
C ALA A 425 -0.49 -9.27 -7.67
N GLN A 426 -0.55 -7.95 -7.42
CA GLN A 426 -1.77 -7.27 -6.97
C GLN A 426 -2.89 -7.28 -8.03
N THR A 427 -2.55 -7.30 -9.31
CA THR A 427 -3.53 -7.42 -10.40
C THR A 427 -4.05 -8.86 -10.55
N ILE A 428 -3.16 -9.85 -10.49
CA ILE A 428 -3.53 -11.26 -10.73
C ILE A 428 -4.28 -11.85 -9.53
N THR A 429 -3.92 -11.48 -8.31
CA THR A 429 -4.44 -12.10 -7.08
C THR A 429 -5.95 -12.02 -6.93
N PRO A 430 -6.61 -10.84 -7.05
CA PRO A 430 -8.05 -10.76 -6.87
C PRO A 430 -8.80 -11.61 -7.92
N CYS A 431 -8.33 -11.62 -9.16
CA CYS A 431 -8.91 -12.44 -10.22
C CYS A 431 -8.74 -13.94 -9.93
N LEU A 432 -7.53 -14.36 -9.57
CA LEU A 432 -7.23 -15.77 -9.30
C LEU A 432 -8.01 -16.31 -8.10
N LEU A 433 -8.01 -15.56 -6.99
CA LEU A 433 -8.71 -15.97 -5.78
C LEU A 433 -10.24 -15.96 -5.98
N GLY A 434 -10.76 -14.97 -6.70
CA GLY A 434 -12.16 -14.93 -7.10
C GLY A 434 -12.59 -16.12 -7.95
N LEU A 435 -11.74 -16.55 -8.90
CA LEU A 435 -11.97 -17.76 -9.70
C LEU A 435 -11.89 -19.05 -8.87
N LEU A 436 -11.00 -19.11 -7.87
CA LEU A 436 -10.93 -20.25 -6.95
C LEU A 436 -12.19 -20.37 -6.12
N LEU A 437 -12.76 -19.25 -5.66
CA LEU A 437 -14.01 -19.22 -4.90
C LEU A 437 -15.23 -19.64 -5.74
N LEU A 438 -15.18 -19.51 -7.07
CA LEU A 438 -16.23 -19.98 -7.96
C LEU A 438 -16.24 -21.52 -8.08
N ALA A 439 -15.14 -22.20 -7.78
CA ALA A 439 -15.05 -23.64 -7.94
C ALA A 439 -15.87 -24.37 -6.86
N PRO A 440 -16.63 -25.43 -7.22
CA PRO A 440 -17.48 -26.16 -6.28
C PRO A 440 -16.73 -26.68 -5.07
N GLY A 441 -17.25 -26.44 -3.89
CA GLY A 441 -16.69 -26.89 -2.62
C GLY A 441 -15.65 -25.94 -2.00
N PHE A 442 -15.37 -24.80 -2.63
CA PHE A 442 -14.58 -23.74 -2.03
C PHE A 442 -15.48 -22.62 -1.52
N ASP A 443 -15.16 -22.11 -0.36
CA ASP A 443 -15.74 -20.96 0.28
C ASP A 443 -14.62 -20.01 0.79
N PHE A 444 -14.95 -18.97 1.51
CA PHE A 444 -13.94 -18.04 2.03
C PHE A 444 -12.93 -18.68 2.99
N SER A 445 -13.15 -19.91 3.51
CA SER A 445 -12.16 -20.64 4.32
C SER A 445 -10.87 -20.96 3.54
N ILE A 446 -10.90 -20.87 2.21
CA ILE A 446 -9.69 -21.03 1.38
C ILE A 446 -8.68 -19.86 1.54
N LEU A 447 -9.12 -18.70 2.02
CA LEU A 447 -8.27 -17.50 2.11
C LEU A 447 -6.97 -17.74 2.91
N PRO A 448 -6.98 -18.30 4.14
CA PRO A 448 -5.75 -18.64 4.85
C PRO A 448 -4.89 -19.67 4.13
N VAL A 449 -5.50 -20.65 3.46
CA VAL A 449 -4.78 -21.66 2.67
C VAL A 449 -4.06 -21.03 1.48
N TYR A 450 -4.75 -20.17 0.75
CA TYR A 450 -4.17 -19.42 -0.36
C TYR A 450 -2.96 -18.58 0.09
N ALA A 451 -3.13 -17.80 1.16
CA ALA A 451 -2.07 -16.98 1.72
C ALA A 451 -0.87 -17.83 2.17
N LEU A 452 -1.13 -18.97 2.81
CA LEU A 452 -0.11 -19.92 3.25
C LEU A 452 0.68 -20.49 2.06
N ILE A 453 -0.01 -20.96 1.02
CA ILE A 453 0.64 -21.52 -0.17
C ILE A 453 1.52 -20.47 -0.86
N CYS A 454 1.01 -19.27 -1.05
CA CYS A 454 1.77 -18.18 -1.67
C CYS A 454 3.00 -17.80 -0.82
N ALA A 455 2.85 -17.62 0.49
CA ALA A 455 3.96 -17.28 1.37
C ALA A 455 5.01 -18.41 1.46
N ALA A 456 4.59 -19.68 1.50
CA ALA A 456 5.47 -20.83 1.51
C ALA A 456 6.25 -20.98 0.19
N THR A 457 5.58 -20.75 -0.94
CA THR A 457 6.21 -20.72 -2.28
C THR A 457 7.25 -19.60 -2.36
N SER A 458 6.90 -18.42 -1.84
CA SER A 458 7.83 -17.29 -1.75
C SER A 458 9.09 -17.66 -0.96
N LEU A 459 8.94 -18.23 0.23
CA LEU A 459 10.08 -18.65 1.07
C LEU A 459 10.92 -19.71 0.35
N ALA A 460 10.28 -20.72 -0.24
CA ALA A 460 10.98 -21.79 -0.96
C ALA A 460 11.88 -21.22 -2.08
N ILE A 461 11.36 -20.27 -2.87
CA ILE A 461 12.14 -19.61 -3.93
C ILE A 461 13.23 -18.72 -3.31
N PHE A 462 12.89 -17.95 -2.27
CA PHE A 462 13.83 -17.02 -1.63
C PHE A 462 15.02 -17.72 -0.96
N MET A 463 14.89 -18.96 -0.52
CA MET A 463 15.99 -19.74 0.05
C MET A 463 17.14 -19.96 -0.94
N PHE A 464 16.87 -20.01 -2.25
CA PHE A 464 17.89 -20.10 -3.31
C PHE A 464 18.65 -18.78 -3.54
N VAL A 465 18.16 -17.65 -3.03
CA VAL A 465 18.89 -16.37 -3.08
C VAL A 465 20.17 -16.51 -2.25
N LYS A 466 21.32 -16.19 -2.83
CA LYS A 466 22.60 -16.22 -2.11
C LYS A 466 22.70 -15.02 -1.18
N ASN A 467 23.41 -15.19 -0.06
CA ASN A 467 23.67 -14.08 0.85
C ASN A 467 24.60 -13.07 0.16
N ILE A 468 24.09 -11.88 -0.09
CA ILE A 468 24.89 -10.80 -0.67
C ILE A 468 25.70 -10.21 0.48
N LYS A 469 27.05 -10.25 0.37
CA LYS A 469 27.89 -9.54 1.34
C LYS A 469 27.58 -8.05 1.20
N THR A 470 26.98 -7.49 2.20
CA THR A 470 26.70 -6.05 2.28
C THR A 470 28.02 -5.30 2.11
N SER A 471 28.22 -4.60 0.98
CA SER A 471 29.15 -3.47 0.94
C SER A 471 28.78 -2.58 2.13
N LYS A 472 29.75 -1.93 2.78
CA LYS A 472 29.60 -1.14 4.02
C LYS A 472 28.56 0.01 3.98
N THR A 473 27.52 -0.11 3.17
CA THR A 473 26.35 0.79 3.13
C THR A 473 25.63 0.69 4.48
N LYS A 474 25.49 1.79 5.18
CA LYS A 474 24.76 1.87 6.45
C LYS A 474 23.38 1.27 6.27
N ILE A 475 23.05 0.23 7.03
CA ILE A 475 21.73 -0.37 7.05
C ILE A 475 20.77 0.69 7.61
N LYS A 476 19.68 0.95 6.88
CA LYS A 476 18.65 1.88 7.31
C LYS A 476 18.00 1.39 8.59
N THR A 477 17.86 2.25 9.58
CA THR A 477 17.24 1.96 10.88
C THR A 477 16.23 3.04 11.26
N GLY A 478 15.23 2.68 12.04
CA GLY A 478 14.22 3.62 12.49
C GLY A 478 13.37 4.20 11.35
N ILE A 479 13.23 5.52 11.29
CA ILE A 479 12.42 6.24 10.29
C ILE A 479 12.87 5.95 8.84
N GLU A 480 14.17 5.71 8.61
CA GLU A 480 14.69 5.40 7.28
C GLU A 480 14.25 4.03 6.76
N ALA A 481 13.93 3.09 7.66
CA ALA A 481 13.46 1.77 7.30
C ALA A 481 11.98 1.75 6.86
N ILE A 482 11.17 2.72 7.33
CA ILE A 482 9.74 2.83 7.00
C ILE A 482 9.55 3.35 5.57
N GLY A 483 10.53 4.05 5.00
CA GLY A 483 10.46 4.65 3.66
C GLY A 483 10.88 3.75 2.51
N GLY A 484 10.93 2.45 2.68
CA GLY A 484 11.58 1.54 1.72
C GLY A 484 10.77 1.11 0.51
N ASP A 485 9.45 1.03 0.57
CA ASP A 485 8.70 0.14 -0.33
C ASP A 485 7.43 0.73 -0.98
N ASP A 486 7.23 2.05 -0.99
CA ASP A 486 6.10 2.67 -1.71
C ASP A 486 6.50 3.41 -2.98
#